data_8a94dcd96cc2e148e1b578baf827bd65
#
_entry.id   8a94dcd96cc2e148e1b578baf827bd65
#
_cell.length_a   1.000
_cell.length_b   1.000
_cell.length_c   1.000
_cell.angle_alpha   90.00
_cell.angle_beta   90.00
_cell.angle_gamma   90.00
#
_symmetry.space_group_name_H-M   'P 1'
#
loop_
_entity.id
_entity.type
_entity.pdbx_description
1 polymer ?
#
loop_
_entity_poly.entity_id
_entity_poly.type
_entity_poly.pdbx_seq_one_letter_code
_entity_poly.pdbx_strand_id
1 'polypeptide(L)'
;LLTAAHLKPGAIVIDAAQPKNVSEEIPRQRLDVLVIESAVVRTPDVDVHFDLDLAPGEALGCLSETMILTAIGWRGHYSLGKADPSLAAHMIASGRALGFRLAKFRNSTGYITDAQLSTIARARMAH
;
A
#
# COMPACT_ATOMS: atom_id res chain seq x y z
N LEU A 1 -0.68 -18.44 5.11
CA LEU A 1 -1.07 -17.19 5.77
C LEU A 1 -0.16 -16.89 6.95
N LEU A 2 0.30 -15.64 7.07
CA LEU A 2 0.97 -15.13 8.25
C LEU A 2 -0.07 -14.98 9.38
N THR A 3 0.26 -15.49 10.58
CA THR A 3 -0.63 -15.45 11.73
C THR A 3 -0.02 -14.65 12.89
N ALA A 4 -0.82 -14.33 13.89
CA ALA A 4 -0.40 -13.56 15.06
C ALA A 4 0.81 -14.17 15.80
N ALA A 5 0.93 -15.51 15.81
CA ALA A 5 2.02 -16.22 16.48
C ALA A 5 3.40 -16.02 15.82
N HIS A 6 3.44 -15.62 14.56
CA HIS A 6 4.68 -15.39 13.83
C HIS A 6 5.31 -14.01 14.04
N LEU A 7 4.60 -13.11 14.76
CA LEU A 7 4.95 -11.70 14.85
C LEU A 7 5.41 -11.32 16.25
N LYS A 8 6.59 -10.71 16.34
CA LYS A 8 7.08 -10.10 17.58
C LYS A 8 6.33 -8.80 17.90
N PRO A 9 6.28 -8.38 19.16
CA PRO A 9 5.76 -7.06 19.55
C PRO A 9 6.42 -5.93 18.75
N GLY A 10 5.65 -4.92 18.39
CA GLY A 10 6.12 -3.80 17.58
C GLY A 10 6.42 -4.12 16.11
N ALA A 11 6.09 -5.31 15.61
CA ALA A 11 6.29 -5.66 14.21
C ALA A 11 5.44 -4.77 13.29
N ILE A 12 6.01 -4.41 12.14
CA ILE A 12 5.31 -3.74 11.06
C ILE A 12 5.30 -4.69 9.86
N VAL A 13 4.12 -5.02 9.38
CA VAL A 13 3.90 -5.91 8.23
C VAL A 13 3.23 -5.12 7.13
N ILE A 14 3.80 -5.14 5.95
CA ILE A 14 3.23 -4.52 4.75
C ILE A 14 2.80 -5.66 3.83
N ASP A 15 1.49 -5.86 3.69
CA ASP A 15 0.93 -6.87 2.80
C ASP A 15 0.65 -6.26 1.43
N ALA A 16 1.46 -6.65 0.44
CA ALA A 16 1.34 -6.21 -0.94
C ALA A 16 0.73 -7.29 -1.85
N ALA A 17 0.27 -8.42 -1.27
CA ALA A 17 -0.23 -9.55 -2.04
C ALA A 17 -1.73 -9.41 -2.38
N GLN A 18 -2.10 -9.94 -3.54
CA GLN A 18 -3.48 -10.21 -3.92
C GLN A 18 -3.56 -11.64 -4.47
N PRO A 19 -4.30 -12.55 -3.81
CA PRO A 19 -5.00 -12.35 -2.53
C PRO A 19 -4.05 -12.14 -1.35
N LYS A 20 -4.55 -11.54 -0.27
CA LYS A 20 -3.80 -11.20 0.95
C LYS A 20 -3.13 -12.42 1.58
N ASN A 21 -1.89 -12.24 2.06
CA ASN A 21 -1.11 -13.27 2.75
C ASN A 21 -1.09 -13.12 4.28
N VAL A 22 -1.64 -12.03 4.79
CA VAL A 22 -1.73 -11.74 6.23
C VAL A 22 -3.15 -12.02 6.71
N SER A 23 -3.29 -12.73 7.84
CA SER A 23 -4.60 -12.98 8.44
C SER A 23 -5.29 -11.67 8.84
N GLU A 24 -6.54 -11.52 8.45
CA GLU A 24 -7.36 -10.35 8.79
C GLU A 24 -7.66 -10.21 10.30
N GLU A 25 -7.42 -11.27 11.07
CA GLU A 25 -7.59 -11.26 12.52
C GLU A 25 -6.44 -10.56 13.25
N ILE A 26 -5.24 -10.47 12.65
CA ILE A 26 -4.06 -9.90 13.32
C ILE A 26 -4.31 -8.47 13.80
N PRO A 27 -4.84 -7.53 13.00
CA PRO A 27 -5.08 -6.17 13.47
C PRO A 27 -6.09 -6.07 14.62
N ARG A 28 -6.97 -7.07 14.79
CA ARG A 28 -7.94 -7.15 15.88
C ARG A 28 -7.34 -7.75 17.14
N GLN A 29 -6.49 -8.76 17.00
CA GLN A 29 -5.93 -9.53 18.12
C GLN A 29 -4.63 -8.94 18.69
N ARG A 30 -3.87 -8.23 17.85
CA ARG A 30 -2.52 -7.76 18.15
C ARG A 30 -2.42 -6.24 17.94
N LEU A 31 -2.84 -5.48 18.95
CA LEU A 31 -2.77 -4.01 18.94
C LEU A 31 -1.32 -3.48 19.01
N ASP A 32 -0.38 -4.35 19.34
CA ASP A 32 1.07 -4.10 19.36
C ASP A 32 1.76 -4.39 18.01
N VAL A 33 1.00 -4.78 16.98
CA VAL A 33 1.49 -5.07 15.62
C VAL A 33 0.78 -4.18 14.63
N LEU A 34 1.52 -3.60 13.70
CA LEU A 34 0.97 -2.82 12.60
C LEU A 34 0.91 -3.67 11.33
N VAL A 35 -0.28 -3.90 10.83
CA VAL A 35 -0.49 -4.45 9.49
C VAL A 35 -0.95 -3.31 8.58
N ILE A 36 -0.32 -3.16 7.43
CA ILE A 36 -0.67 -2.18 6.41
C ILE A 36 -0.99 -2.94 5.12
N GLU A 37 -2.20 -2.78 4.62
CA GLU A 37 -2.52 -3.16 3.24
C GLU A 37 -1.87 -2.15 2.31
N SER A 38 -0.96 -2.61 1.47
CA SER A 38 -0.14 -1.74 0.63
C SER A 38 -0.61 -1.73 -0.82
N ALA A 39 0.14 -0.98 -1.63
CA ALA A 39 -0.08 -0.86 -3.06
C ALA A 39 -1.43 -0.21 -3.44
N VAL A 40 -2.03 0.59 -2.58
CA VAL A 40 -3.20 1.40 -2.90
C VAL A 40 -2.79 2.84 -3.15
N VAL A 41 -3.25 3.39 -4.26
CA VAL A 41 -2.95 4.73 -4.75
C VAL A 41 -4.26 5.49 -4.94
N ARG A 42 -4.30 6.73 -4.49
CA ARG A 42 -5.40 7.63 -4.80
C ARG A 42 -5.21 8.18 -6.20
N THR A 43 -6.21 7.96 -7.05
CA THR A 43 -6.21 8.43 -8.45
C THR A 43 -6.82 9.82 -8.55
N PRO A 44 -6.43 10.63 -9.56
CA PRO A 44 -7.28 11.72 -10.02
C PRO A 44 -8.61 11.13 -10.54
N ASP A 45 -9.62 11.95 -10.81
CA ASP A 45 -10.97 11.54 -11.22
C ASP A 45 -10.96 10.55 -12.42
N VAL A 46 -10.55 9.31 -12.15
CA VAL A 46 -10.51 8.21 -13.11
C VAL A 46 -11.51 7.15 -12.66
N ASP A 47 -12.50 6.91 -13.50
CA ASP A 47 -13.38 5.76 -13.36
C ASP A 47 -12.81 4.60 -14.17
N VAL A 48 -12.47 3.51 -13.50
CA VAL A 48 -11.95 2.29 -14.14
C VAL A 48 -13.06 1.39 -14.66
N HIS A 49 -14.33 1.74 -14.42
CA HIS A 49 -15.53 1.03 -14.87
C HIS A 49 -15.63 -0.45 -14.40
N PHE A 50 -14.92 -0.83 -13.36
CA PHE A 50 -15.05 -2.13 -12.70
C PHE A 50 -14.72 -2.03 -11.21
N ASP A 51 -15.29 -2.94 -10.43
CA ASP A 51 -15.08 -2.96 -8.99
C ASP A 51 -13.71 -3.56 -8.66
N LEU A 52 -12.92 -2.81 -7.90
CA LEU A 52 -11.61 -3.22 -7.39
C LEU A 52 -11.66 -3.60 -5.90
N ASP A 53 -12.85 -3.60 -5.30
CA ASP A 53 -13.02 -3.72 -3.84
C ASP A 53 -12.21 -2.64 -3.07
N LEU A 54 -12.13 -1.45 -3.66
CA LEU A 54 -11.44 -0.28 -3.14
C LEU A 54 -12.41 0.90 -2.99
N ALA A 55 -12.02 1.90 -2.21
CA ALA A 55 -12.81 3.12 -2.10
C ALA A 55 -12.83 3.89 -3.45
N PRO A 56 -13.90 4.64 -3.74
CA PRO A 56 -13.94 5.50 -4.92
C PRO A 56 -12.71 6.42 -5.00
N GLY A 57 -12.11 6.50 -6.18
CA GLY A 57 -10.87 7.28 -6.40
C GLY A 57 -9.61 6.60 -5.87
N GLU A 58 -9.65 5.29 -5.62
CA GLU A 58 -8.48 4.47 -5.30
C GLU A 58 -8.28 3.38 -6.36
N ALA A 59 -7.03 3.01 -6.61
CA ALA A 59 -6.65 1.91 -7.49
C ALA A 59 -5.43 1.18 -6.95
N LEU A 60 -5.22 -0.04 -7.43
CA LEU A 60 -4.01 -0.79 -7.14
C LEU A 60 -2.79 -0.11 -7.78
N GLY A 61 -1.64 -0.19 -7.11
CA GLY A 61 -0.40 0.44 -7.57
C GLY A 61 0.03 0.00 -8.97
N CYS A 62 -0.09 -1.29 -9.30
CA CYS A 62 0.24 -1.82 -10.63
C CYS A 62 -0.68 -1.23 -11.73
N LEU A 63 -1.97 -1.06 -11.44
CA LEU A 63 -2.90 -0.40 -12.36
C LEU A 63 -2.58 1.09 -12.48
N SER A 64 -2.30 1.75 -11.38
CA SER A 64 -1.90 3.16 -11.36
C SER A 64 -0.60 3.40 -12.14
N GLU A 65 0.39 2.50 -12.02
CA GLU A 65 1.62 2.54 -12.81
C GLU A 65 1.31 2.50 -14.31
N THR A 66 0.45 1.59 -14.74
CA THR A 66 0.03 1.47 -16.14
C THR A 66 -0.67 2.74 -16.64
N MET A 67 -1.56 3.31 -15.82
CA MET A 67 -2.24 4.58 -16.15
C MET A 67 -1.23 5.72 -16.31
N ILE A 68 -0.29 5.87 -15.37
CA ILE A 68 0.73 6.92 -15.39
C ILE A 68 1.61 6.77 -16.65
N LEU A 69 2.11 5.57 -16.92
CA LEU A 69 2.96 5.31 -18.09
C LEU A 69 2.23 5.61 -19.39
N THR A 70 0.95 5.24 -19.48
CA THR A 70 0.12 5.54 -20.65
C THR A 70 -0.05 7.06 -20.80
N ALA A 71 -0.35 7.77 -19.73
CA ALA A 71 -0.57 9.21 -19.76
C ALA A 71 0.68 10.01 -20.16
N ILE A 72 1.89 9.55 -19.76
CA ILE A 72 3.15 10.20 -20.18
C ILE A 72 3.67 9.70 -21.54
N GLY A 73 2.92 8.82 -22.23
CA GLY A 73 3.30 8.30 -23.54
C GLY A 73 4.49 7.35 -23.53
N TRP A 74 4.79 6.69 -22.40
CA TRP A 74 5.88 5.72 -22.32
C TRP A 74 5.69 4.56 -23.30
N ARG A 75 6.76 4.14 -23.96
CA ARG A 75 6.77 3.03 -24.90
C ARG A 75 7.77 1.95 -24.46
N GLY A 76 7.35 0.69 -24.54
CA GLY A 76 8.18 -0.46 -24.17
C GLY A 76 8.13 -0.79 -22.67
N HIS A 77 9.09 -1.58 -22.22
CA HIS A 77 9.18 -2.00 -20.82
C HIS A 77 9.67 -0.84 -19.93
N TYR A 78 9.05 -0.66 -18.78
CA TYR A 78 9.47 0.37 -17.83
C TYR A 78 10.56 -0.14 -16.88
N SER A 79 10.37 -1.35 -16.34
CA SER A 79 11.35 -1.99 -15.45
C SER A 79 11.40 -3.48 -15.74
N LEU A 80 12.58 -4.02 -15.97
CA LEU A 80 12.83 -5.45 -16.13
C LEU A 80 14.01 -5.88 -15.26
N GLY A 81 13.85 -6.99 -14.55
CA GLY A 81 14.90 -7.57 -13.73
C GLY A 81 15.18 -6.78 -12.46
N LYS A 82 16.41 -6.25 -12.31
CA LYS A 82 16.81 -5.55 -11.07
C LYS A 82 16.10 -4.20 -10.93
N ALA A 83 15.59 -3.93 -9.72
CA ALA A 83 14.95 -2.66 -9.40
C ALA A 83 15.95 -1.48 -9.55
N ASP A 84 15.50 -0.40 -10.19
CA ASP A 84 16.25 0.84 -10.39
C ASP A 84 15.58 1.98 -9.61
N PRO A 85 16.24 2.54 -8.59
CA PRO A 85 15.69 3.65 -7.81
C PRO A 85 15.39 4.90 -8.64
N SER A 86 16.10 5.13 -9.75
CA SER A 86 15.86 6.28 -10.63
C SER A 86 14.51 6.16 -11.35
N LEU A 87 14.12 4.96 -11.77
CA LEU A 87 12.80 4.69 -12.35
C LEU A 87 11.71 4.87 -11.32
N ALA A 88 11.93 4.43 -10.08
CA ALA A 88 10.96 4.66 -9.00
C ALA A 88 10.76 6.16 -8.73
N ALA A 89 11.85 6.95 -8.69
CA ALA A 89 11.76 8.40 -8.52
C ALA A 89 11.01 9.07 -9.70
N HIS A 90 11.30 8.65 -10.92
CA HIS A 90 10.60 9.13 -12.12
C HIS A 90 9.10 8.80 -12.06
N MET A 91 8.72 7.57 -11.69
CA MET A 91 7.32 7.17 -11.52
C MET A 91 6.60 8.03 -10.48
N ILE A 92 7.22 8.26 -9.33
CA ILE A 92 6.65 9.10 -8.27
C ILE A 92 6.45 10.53 -8.75
N ALA A 93 7.42 11.11 -9.45
CA ALA A 93 7.34 12.47 -9.97
C ALA A 93 6.21 12.59 -11.02
N SER A 94 6.17 11.66 -11.98
CA SER A 94 5.14 11.61 -13.02
C SER A 94 3.73 11.43 -12.44
N GLY A 95 3.58 10.50 -11.51
CA GLY A 95 2.32 10.25 -10.84
C GLY A 95 1.83 11.49 -10.06
N ARG A 96 2.73 12.15 -9.32
CA ARG A 96 2.39 13.39 -8.60
C ARG A 96 1.96 14.51 -9.54
N ALA A 97 2.63 14.67 -10.67
CA ALA A 97 2.26 15.68 -11.68
C ALA A 97 0.88 15.43 -12.27
N LEU A 98 0.50 14.16 -12.44
CA LEU A 98 -0.81 13.74 -12.94
C LEU A 98 -1.92 13.70 -11.86
N GLY A 99 -1.61 14.04 -10.61
CA GLY A 99 -2.60 14.06 -9.52
C GLY A 99 -2.69 12.78 -8.69
N PHE A 100 -1.91 11.74 -8.99
CA PHE A 100 -1.86 10.55 -8.16
C PHE A 100 -1.21 10.84 -6.80
N ARG A 101 -1.71 10.21 -5.75
CA ARG A 101 -1.21 10.35 -4.38
C ARG A 101 -1.23 9.01 -3.68
N LEU A 102 -0.38 8.85 -2.66
CA LEU A 102 -0.47 7.71 -1.76
C LEU A 102 -1.83 7.73 -1.06
N ALA A 103 -2.52 6.59 -1.06
CA ALA A 103 -3.75 6.44 -0.30
C ALA A 103 -3.47 6.42 1.22
N LYS A 104 -4.48 6.67 2.04
CA LYS A 104 -4.37 6.51 3.50
C LYS A 104 -4.12 5.04 3.84
N PHE A 105 -3.19 4.81 4.75
CA PHE A 105 -2.93 3.44 5.23
C PHE A 105 -4.15 2.85 5.90
N ARG A 106 -4.41 1.60 5.60
CA ARG A 106 -5.53 0.83 6.14
C ARG A 106 -5.18 -0.64 6.34
N ASN A 107 -6.04 -1.35 7.03
CA ASN A 107 -6.04 -2.80 7.18
C ASN A 107 -7.49 -3.30 7.32
N SER A 108 -7.68 -4.57 7.67
CA SER A 108 -9.02 -5.19 7.84
C SER A 108 -9.90 -4.53 8.92
N THR A 109 -9.37 -3.62 9.74
CA THR A 109 -10.16 -2.86 10.73
C THR A 109 -10.51 -1.44 10.28
N GLY A 110 -10.05 -1.02 9.12
CA GLY A 110 -10.24 0.32 8.57
C GLY A 110 -8.96 1.15 8.46
N TYR A 111 -9.10 2.46 8.41
CA TYR A 111 -7.94 3.36 8.31
C TYR A 111 -7.11 3.35 9.59
N ILE A 112 -5.79 3.32 9.41
CA ILE A 112 -4.82 3.38 10.52
C ILE A 112 -4.82 4.78 11.11
N THR A 113 -4.95 4.83 12.44
CA THR A 113 -5.00 6.07 13.22
C THR A 113 -3.65 6.42 13.86
N ASP A 114 -3.44 7.68 14.22
CA ASP A 114 -2.25 8.12 14.95
C ASP A 114 -2.12 7.43 16.31
N ALA A 115 -3.24 7.08 16.96
CA ALA A 115 -3.24 6.32 18.20
C ALA A 115 -2.67 4.91 18.02
N GLN A 116 -3.02 4.23 16.93
CA GLN A 116 -2.43 2.93 16.57
C GLN A 116 -0.93 3.05 16.31
N LEU A 117 -0.51 4.04 15.52
CA LEU A 117 0.92 4.29 15.25
C LEU A 117 1.70 4.55 16.54
N SER A 118 1.15 5.33 17.46
CA SER A 118 1.76 5.61 18.77
C SER A 118 1.89 4.36 19.64
N THR A 119 0.90 3.46 19.60
CA THR A 119 0.94 2.19 20.33
C THR A 119 2.04 1.27 19.79
N ILE A 120 2.16 1.16 18.47
CA ILE A 120 3.21 0.38 17.84
C ILE A 120 4.60 0.94 18.14
N ALA A 121 4.76 2.27 18.07
CA ALA A 121 6.03 2.92 18.39
C ALA A 121 6.49 2.60 19.83
N ARG A 122 5.58 2.63 20.80
CA ARG A 122 5.86 2.23 22.19
C ARG A 122 6.24 0.76 22.31
N ALA A 123 5.52 -0.14 21.65
CA ALA A 123 5.81 -1.56 21.68
C ALA A 123 7.21 -1.87 21.11
N ARG A 124 7.65 -1.14 20.08
CA ARG A 124 9.01 -1.28 19.51
C ARG A 124 10.12 -0.83 20.44
N MET A 125 9.88 0.20 21.26
CA MET A 125 10.90 0.72 22.20
C MET A 125 11.02 -0.15 23.45
N ALA A 126 10.02 -0.98 23.77
CA ALA A 126 10.00 -1.85 24.94
C ALA A 126 10.73 -3.21 24.71
N HIS A 127 11.18 -3.47 23.48
CA HIS A 127 11.85 -4.71 23.05
C HIS A 127 13.11 -4.43 22.23
#